data_1c4c17bf172f938d0fa60e6a00fe1d93
#
_entry.id   1c4c17bf172f938d0fa60e6a00fe1d93
#
_cell.length_a   1.000
_cell.length_b   1.000
_cell.length_c   1.000
_cell.angle_alpha   90.00
_cell.angle_beta   90.00
_cell.angle_gamma   90.00
#
_symmetry.space_group_name_H-M   'P 1'
#
loop_
_entity.id
_entity.type
_entity.pdbx_description
1 polymer ?
#
loop_
_entity_poly.entity_id
_entity_poly.type
_entity_poly.pdbx_seq_one_letter_code
_entity_poly.pdbx_strand_id
1 'polypeptide(L)' 'MKPVTQGEILLEEYLVPFGLSQNALGRAIGVSPRAVNEIVLGKRSITPEMSIRLGKFFGQSSEFWFRIQSNCDFRNLR' A
#
# COMPACT_ATOMS: atom_id res chain seq x y z
N MET A 1 1.69 -16.89 -14.04
CA MET A 1 1.08 -15.58 -13.74
C MET A 1 1.78 -14.93 -12.55
N LYS A 2 2.07 -13.66 -12.67
CA LYS A 2 2.79 -12.94 -11.62
C LYS A 2 1.88 -12.69 -10.43
N PRO A 3 2.29 -12.99 -9.18
CA PRO A 3 1.46 -12.69 -8.02
C PRO A 3 1.20 -11.19 -7.89
N VAL A 4 -0.01 -10.85 -7.48
CA VAL A 4 -0.38 -9.46 -7.21
C VAL A 4 -0.06 -9.17 -5.74
N THR A 5 0.62 -8.05 -5.49
CA THR A 5 0.95 -7.63 -4.13
C THR A 5 0.29 -6.30 -3.81
N GLN A 6 0.19 -6.00 -2.52
CA GLN A 6 -0.31 -4.71 -2.06
C GLN A 6 0.56 -3.58 -2.60
N GLY A 7 1.88 -3.81 -2.66
CA GLY A 7 2.81 -2.82 -3.16
C GLY A 7 2.56 -2.49 -4.62
N GLU A 8 2.25 -3.47 -5.44
CA GLU A 8 1.91 -3.24 -6.83
C GLU A 8 0.62 -2.43 -6.95
N ILE A 9 -0.38 -2.75 -6.15
CA ILE A 9 -1.64 -2.01 -6.15
C ILE A 9 -1.40 -0.56 -5.72
N LEU A 10 -0.63 -0.36 -4.66
CA LEU A 10 -0.31 0.98 -4.20
C LEU A 10 0.40 1.78 -5.28
N LEU A 11 1.40 1.18 -5.92
CA LEU A 11 2.17 1.87 -6.95
C LEU A 11 1.34 2.15 -8.20
N GLU A 12 0.72 1.12 -8.77
CA GLU A 12 0.07 1.21 -10.07
C GLU A 12 -1.26 1.93 -10.04
N GLU A 13 -2.02 1.78 -8.95
CA GLU A 13 -3.38 2.31 -8.88
C GLU A 13 -3.45 3.64 -8.15
N TYR A 14 -2.42 4.02 -7.40
CA TYR A 14 -2.47 5.23 -6.58
C TYR A 14 -1.29 6.15 -6.82
N LEU A 15 -0.06 5.67 -6.64
CA LEU A 15 1.09 6.56 -6.76
C LEU A 15 1.27 7.07 -8.19
N VAL A 16 1.28 6.18 -9.16
CA VAL A 16 1.47 6.56 -10.56
C VAL A 16 0.33 7.45 -11.06
N PRO A 17 -0.97 7.04 -10.92
CA PRO A 17 -2.06 7.88 -11.40
C PRO A 17 -2.12 9.26 -10.75
N PHE A 18 -1.73 9.37 -9.48
CA PHE A 18 -1.79 10.64 -8.75
C PHE A 18 -0.53 11.48 -8.92
N GLY A 19 0.48 10.95 -9.64
CA GLY A 19 1.75 11.65 -9.78
C GLY A 19 2.48 11.82 -8.46
N LEU A 20 2.33 10.87 -7.54
CA LEU A 20 2.82 10.97 -6.17
C LEU A 20 4.03 10.07 -5.99
N SER A 21 5.14 10.65 -5.51
CA SER A 21 6.35 9.87 -5.23
C SER A 21 6.21 9.12 -3.90
N GLN A 22 7.04 8.07 -3.73
CA GLN A 22 7.08 7.34 -2.48
C GLN A 22 7.50 8.24 -1.32
N ASN A 23 8.46 9.14 -1.55
CA ASN A 23 8.90 10.09 -0.54
C ASN A 23 7.76 11.04 -0.13
N ALA A 24 7.02 11.54 -1.11
CA ALA A 24 5.90 12.45 -0.84
C ALA A 24 4.81 11.75 -0.04
N LEU A 25 4.51 10.50 -0.40
CA LEU A 25 3.51 9.72 0.35
C LEU A 25 3.97 9.51 1.80
N GLY A 26 5.22 9.10 1.99
CA GLY A 26 5.75 8.89 3.34
C GLY A 26 5.60 10.12 4.21
N ARG A 27 5.95 11.28 3.68
CA ARG A 27 5.80 12.54 4.42
C ARG A 27 4.34 12.85 4.72
N ALA A 28 3.47 12.61 3.74
CA ALA A 28 2.05 12.94 3.90
C ALA A 28 1.36 12.11 4.97
N ILE A 29 1.74 10.84 5.11
CA ILE A 29 1.10 9.95 6.09
C ILE A 29 1.94 9.76 7.36
N GLY A 30 3.10 10.40 7.43
CA GLY A 30 3.92 10.38 8.65
C GLY A 30 4.72 9.10 8.85
N VAL A 31 5.16 8.46 7.78
CA VAL A 31 6.03 7.29 7.85
C VAL A 31 7.29 7.54 7.03
N SER A 32 8.33 6.74 7.27
CA SER A 32 9.58 6.92 6.54
C SER A 32 9.40 6.52 5.07
N PRO A 33 10.11 7.20 4.16
CA PRO A 33 10.09 6.78 2.74
C PRO A 33 10.54 5.35 2.55
N ARG A 34 11.44 4.86 3.40
CA ARG A 34 11.89 3.48 3.34
C ARG A 34 10.75 2.51 3.59
N ALA A 35 9.85 2.82 4.54
CA ALA A 35 8.70 1.97 4.83
C ALA A 35 7.78 1.86 3.61
N VAL A 36 7.53 2.99 2.95
CA VAL A 36 6.72 3.00 1.72
C VAL A 36 7.40 2.18 0.63
N ASN A 37 8.71 2.36 0.44
CA ASN A 37 9.48 1.64 -0.56
C ASN A 37 9.43 0.13 -0.32
N GLU A 38 9.58 -0.30 0.92
CA GLU A 38 9.53 -1.72 1.26
C GLU A 38 8.16 -2.34 0.97
N ILE A 39 7.10 -1.59 1.18
CA ILE A 39 5.76 -2.05 0.83
C ILE A 39 5.62 -2.19 -0.69
N VAL A 40 6.09 -1.20 -1.44
CA VAL A 40 6.03 -1.23 -2.91
C VAL A 40 6.81 -2.43 -3.45
N LEU A 41 7.96 -2.74 -2.85
CA LEU A 41 8.79 -3.86 -3.28
C LEU A 41 8.27 -5.22 -2.79
N GLY A 42 7.22 -5.24 -2.00
CA GLY A 42 6.67 -6.50 -1.47
C GLY A 42 7.45 -7.09 -0.31
N LYS A 43 8.37 -6.32 0.28
CA LYS A 43 9.18 -6.77 1.41
C LYS A 43 8.52 -6.55 2.77
N ARG A 44 7.46 -5.78 2.80
CA ARG A 44 6.76 -5.43 4.04
C ARG A 44 5.26 -5.42 3.77
N SER A 45 4.50 -6.00 4.69
CA SER A 45 3.04 -5.97 4.61
C SER A 45 2.51 -4.65 5.16
N ILE A 46 1.30 -4.29 4.74
CA ILE A 46 0.61 -3.12 5.28
C ILE A 46 0.01 -3.50 6.63
N THR A 47 0.45 -2.83 7.70
CA THR A 47 -0.07 -3.04 9.05
C THR A 47 -1.41 -2.34 9.20
N PRO A 48 -2.20 -2.69 10.24
CA PRO A 48 -3.45 -1.95 10.52
C PRO A 48 -3.23 -0.45 10.66
N GLU A 49 -2.15 -0.03 11.32
CA GLU A 49 -1.83 1.39 11.46
C GLU A 49 -1.58 2.03 10.10
N MET A 50 -0.81 1.37 9.25
CA MET A 50 -0.54 1.87 7.91
C MET A 50 -1.82 1.96 7.09
N SER A 51 -2.71 0.97 7.22
CA SER A 51 -3.99 0.98 6.53
C SER A 51 -4.84 2.19 6.94
N ILE A 52 -4.84 2.52 8.22
CA ILE A 52 -5.56 3.69 8.72
C ILE A 52 -4.98 4.98 8.11
N ARG A 53 -3.67 5.10 8.10
CA ARG A 53 -2.99 6.28 7.55
C ARG A 53 -3.25 6.44 6.06
N LEU A 54 -3.14 5.35 5.31
CA LEU A 54 -3.42 5.36 3.87
C LEU A 54 -4.88 5.68 3.59
N GLY A 55 -5.79 5.09 4.36
CA GLY A 55 -7.22 5.37 4.22
C GLY A 55 -7.55 6.83 4.42
N LYS A 56 -6.98 7.45 5.43
CA LYS A 56 -7.18 8.87 5.68
C LYS A 56 -6.66 9.74 4.54
N PHE A 57 -5.50 9.40 4.02
CA PHE A 57 -4.88 10.18 2.96
C PHE A 57 -5.66 10.07 1.65
N PHE A 58 -6.07 8.87 1.29
CA PHE A 58 -6.77 8.63 0.02
C PHE A 58 -8.30 8.75 0.13
N GLY A 59 -8.82 9.05 1.31
CA GLY A 59 -10.27 9.18 1.50
C GLY A 59 -11.00 7.85 1.46
N GLN A 60 -10.39 6.79 1.97
CA GLN A 60 -10.97 5.44 1.99
C GLN A 60 -11.23 5.00 3.43
N SER A 61 -11.97 3.89 3.59
CA SER A 61 -12.14 3.32 4.92
C SER A 61 -10.80 2.79 5.45
N SER A 62 -10.64 2.78 6.76
CA SER A 62 -9.42 2.29 7.38
C SER A 62 -9.16 0.81 7.11
N GLU A 63 -10.20 0.07 6.71
CA GLU A 63 -10.09 -1.37 6.45
C GLU A 63 -9.76 -1.69 4.99
N PHE A 64 -9.78 -0.70 4.11
CA PHE A 64 -9.63 -0.91 2.66
C PHE A 64 -8.34 -1.66 2.32
N TRP A 65 -7.22 -1.15 2.80
CA TRP A 65 -5.92 -1.74 2.50
C TRP A 65 -5.75 -3.10 3.14
N PHE A 66 -6.35 -3.29 4.29
CA PHE A 66 -6.31 -4.57 4.98
C PHE A 66 -7.05 -5.64 4.18
N ARG A 67 -8.17 -5.28 3.58
CA ARG A 67 -8.93 -6.19 2.72
C ARG A 67 -8.16 -6.55 1.45
N ILE A 68 -7.47 -5.58 0.88
CA ILE A 68 -6.61 -5.82 -0.28
C ILE A 68 -5.53 -6.84 0.08
N GLN A 69 -4.91 -6.71 1.25
CA GLN A 69 -3.90 -7.65 1.69
C GLN A 69 -4.46 -9.07 1.80
N SER A 70 -5.61 -9.21 2.44
CA SER A 70 -6.24 -10.54 2.56
C SER A 70 -6.50 -11.15 1.20
N ASN A 71 -6.99 -10.39 0.25
CA ASN A 71 -7.24 -10.86 -1.10
C ASN A 71 -5.94 -11.26 -1.80
N CYS A 72 -4.89 -10.48 -1.66
CA CYS A 72 -3.59 -10.78 -2.24
C CYS A 72 -3.01 -12.06 -1.64
N ASP A 73 -3.08 -12.20 -0.32
CA ASP A 73 -2.58 -13.39 0.36
C ASP A 73 -3.33 -14.63 -0.10
N PHE A 74 -4.64 -14.54 -0.23
CA PHE A 74 -5.46 -15.66 -0.68
C PHE A 74 -5.09 -16.07 -2.11
N ARG A 75 -4.90 -15.09 -3.00
CA ARG A 75 -4.51 -15.38 -4.38
C ARG A 75 -3.15 -16.05 -4.46
N ASN A 76 -2.22 -15.61 -3.63
CA ASN A 76 -0.85 -16.11 -3.66
C ASN A 76 -0.70 -17.50 -3.07
N LEU A 77 -1.69 -17.96 -2.33
CA LEU A 77 -1.70 -19.30 -1.78
C LEU A 77 -2.13 -20.38 -2.77
N ARG A 78 -2.59 -20.00 -3.92
CA ARG A 78 -3.03 -20.95 -4.94
C ARG A 78 -1.89 -21.57 -5.70
#